data_beb254b3524113e90146114330355748
#
_entry.id   beb254b3524113e90146114330355748
#
_cell.length_a   1.000
_cell.length_b   1.000
_cell.length_c   1.000
_cell.angle_alpha   90.00
_cell.angle_beta   90.00
_cell.angle_gamma   90.00
#
_symmetry.space_group_name_H-M   'P 1'
#
loop_
_entity.id
_entity.type
_entity.pdbx_description
1 polymer ?
#
loop_
_entity_poly.entity_id
_entity_poly.type
_entity_poly.pdbx_seq_one_letter_code
_entity_poly.pdbx_strand_id
1 'polypeptide(L)'
;MAFPQSFIDELLARNPIEEVVGRHVTLRRSGANMFGLCPFHGEKTASFSVAPDKGIYYCFGCHKGGGSINFVMEMEGLTYPDAVRALASRSGMEVPEDDQYQSRYRQQERLWALCKEAARYFHTQLYSEAGAQGFAYAQKRGMPKSTLTTFGIGFAPDSWNGLIAAMKAKGYTEQELKDAGLVSEKGGRIYDRFRNRLMFPIIDVRGNIIGFGGRVMDDSTPKYLNSPETVIFNKRKNLFALNLARKSKLGYLILVEGYMDAIALHQYGFDCAVASLGTSLTEEHATLISRYVEQVVLIYDGDEAGQRATKRAIPILERAGIRVKVLQMKDAKDPDEFLKKFGADKFKLLLEESSNRVEYQLNAIARKYDLRVDDQRIRFLQESAELICTLGSSVQREIYSSRVAQAAKITEESMRLEVTKAYKRRLAREKKQQEKIDLAPAQALQPKTRSVRYDNMKSAMAEEGILAQAFLDPSLMGETDLTGAAFSVPLLGKVYDQMLAMYKAGYEVSIASLADITQEEMSHITGITQRLQGPVNRDAFRDCVQTVRNASQAGKVTSNEDLLAFRNKLKERKGL
;
A
#
# COMPACT_ATOMS: atom_id res chain seq x y z
N MET A 1 -21.12 7.94 12.93
CA MET A 1 -20.87 6.50 12.67
C MET A 1 -21.78 6.07 11.53
N ALA A 2 -21.29 5.33 10.58
CA ALA A 2 -22.07 4.95 9.39
C ALA A 2 -23.16 3.87 9.66
N PHE A 3 -23.01 3.10 10.75
CA PHE A 3 -23.97 2.04 11.12
C PHE A 3 -24.23 2.05 12.62
N PRO A 4 -25.47 1.69 13.06
CA PRO A 4 -25.78 1.52 14.47
C PRO A 4 -24.89 0.45 15.10
N GLN A 5 -24.43 0.66 16.35
CA GLN A 5 -23.56 -0.30 17.02
C GLN A 5 -24.22 -1.67 17.16
N SER A 6 -25.49 -1.71 17.51
CA SER A 6 -26.26 -2.97 17.61
C SER A 6 -26.29 -3.77 16.30
N PHE A 7 -26.31 -3.08 15.15
CA PHE A 7 -26.19 -3.75 13.85
C PHE A 7 -24.79 -4.33 13.62
N ILE A 8 -23.74 -3.60 13.99
CA ILE A 8 -22.37 -4.07 13.87
C ILE A 8 -22.14 -5.29 14.79
N ASP A 9 -22.65 -5.26 16.02
CA ASP A 9 -22.54 -6.37 16.95
C ASP A 9 -23.23 -7.63 16.43
N GLU A 10 -24.44 -7.51 15.89
CA GLU A 10 -25.16 -8.62 15.25
C GLU A 10 -24.43 -9.12 13.99
N LEU A 11 -23.88 -8.21 13.17
CA LEU A 11 -23.10 -8.55 11.99
C LEU A 11 -21.88 -9.38 12.34
N LEU A 12 -21.14 -8.96 13.36
CA LEU A 12 -19.95 -9.68 13.83
C LEU A 12 -20.31 -11.04 14.44
N ALA A 13 -21.38 -11.14 15.20
CA ALA A 13 -21.90 -12.40 15.75
C ALA A 13 -22.27 -13.41 14.65
N ARG A 14 -22.81 -12.94 13.53
CA ARG A 14 -23.15 -13.79 12.36
C ARG A 14 -21.97 -14.05 11.41
N ASN A 15 -20.84 -13.37 11.59
CA ASN A 15 -19.64 -13.50 10.77
C ASN A 15 -18.41 -13.66 11.67
N PRO A 16 -18.31 -14.80 12.43
CA PRO A 16 -17.18 -15.04 13.30
C PRO A 16 -15.86 -15.04 12.52
N ILE A 17 -14.80 -14.53 13.14
CA ILE A 17 -13.51 -14.25 12.47
C ILE A 17 -12.90 -15.51 11.84
N GLU A 18 -13.01 -16.67 12.49
CA GLU A 18 -12.48 -17.93 12.00
C GLU A 18 -13.18 -18.41 10.73
N GLU A 19 -14.48 -18.15 10.59
CA GLU A 19 -15.23 -18.49 9.37
C GLU A 19 -14.90 -17.52 8.22
N VAL A 20 -14.80 -16.21 8.52
CA VAL A 20 -14.47 -15.19 7.54
C VAL A 20 -13.06 -15.41 7.00
N VAL A 21 -12.10 -15.65 7.89
CA VAL A 21 -10.70 -15.94 7.52
C VAL A 21 -10.57 -17.31 6.86
N GLY A 22 -11.26 -18.32 7.36
CA GLY A 22 -11.19 -19.70 6.88
C GLY A 22 -11.57 -19.88 5.41
N ARG A 23 -12.30 -18.92 4.82
CA ARG A 23 -12.61 -18.89 3.37
C ARG A 23 -11.39 -18.57 2.50
N HIS A 24 -10.35 -17.98 3.08
CA HIS A 24 -9.17 -17.50 2.37
C HIS A 24 -7.87 -18.16 2.85
N VAL A 25 -7.85 -18.62 4.09
CA VAL A 25 -6.65 -19.17 4.75
C VAL A 25 -6.98 -20.52 5.36
N THR A 26 -6.13 -21.52 5.09
CA THR A 26 -6.22 -22.82 5.78
C THR A 26 -5.72 -22.64 7.20
N LEU A 27 -6.64 -22.67 8.16
CA LEU A 27 -6.36 -22.51 9.58
C LEU A 27 -6.17 -23.86 10.29
N ARG A 28 -5.19 -23.95 11.19
CA ARG A 28 -4.94 -25.10 12.07
C ARG A 28 -5.02 -24.65 13.53
N ARG A 29 -5.79 -25.35 14.33
CA ARG A 29 -5.96 -25.02 15.74
C ARG A 29 -4.69 -25.30 16.54
N SER A 30 -4.31 -24.37 17.41
CA SER A 30 -3.20 -24.51 18.35
C SER A 30 -3.56 -23.78 19.66
N GLY A 31 -4.01 -24.54 20.65
CA GLY A 31 -4.59 -24.01 21.89
C GLY A 31 -5.91 -23.29 21.65
N ALA A 32 -6.04 -22.08 22.20
CA ALA A 32 -7.21 -21.22 22.04
C ALA A 32 -7.26 -20.51 20.66
N ASN A 33 -6.12 -20.40 19.99
CA ASN A 33 -5.99 -19.70 18.71
C ASN A 33 -5.90 -20.66 17.53
N MET A 34 -6.09 -20.11 16.32
CA MET A 34 -5.85 -20.80 15.06
C MET A 34 -4.71 -20.11 14.31
N PHE A 35 -3.90 -20.89 13.59
CA PHE A 35 -2.74 -20.37 12.85
C PHE A 35 -2.78 -20.82 11.39
N GLY A 36 -2.32 -19.95 10.51
CA GLY A 36 -2.20 -20.19 9.07
C GLY A 36 -1.10 -19.37 8.43
N LEU A 37 -0.90 -19.52 7.13
CA LEU A 37 -0.04 -18.65 6.35
C LEU A 37 -0.75 -17.32 6.12
N CYS A 38 -0.03 -16.22 6.27
CA CYS A 38 -0.60 -14.89 6.11
C CYS A 38 -1.04 -14.63 4.66
N PRO A 39 -2.28 -14.18 4.43
CA PRO A 39 -2.73 -13.83 3.08
C PRO A 39 -2.24 -12.46 2.61
N PHE A 40 -1.57 -11.69 3.49
CA PHE A 40 -1.16 -10.31 3.23
C PHE A 40 0.34 -10.16 2.93
N HIS A 41 1.14 -11.23 3.14
CA HIS A 41 2.55 -11.28 2.78
C HIS A 41 2.99 -12.74 2.55
N GLY A 42 4.00 -12.93 1.71
CA GLY A 42 4.55 -14.25 1.42
C GLY A 42 5.40 -14.79 2.58
N GLU A 43 5.01 -15.96 3.13
CA GLU A 43 5.76 -16.64 4.19
C GLU A 43 5.69 -18.16 4.02
N LYS A 44 6.65 -18.86 4.64
CA LYS A 44 6.69 -20.35 4.65
C LYS A 44 6.29 -20.95 5.98
N THR A 45 6.32 -20.16 7.05
CA THR A 45 5.97 -20.56 8.41
C THR A 45 4.77 -19.75 8.86
N ALA A 46 3.78 -20.44 9.48
CA ALA A 46 2.54 -19.81 9.90
C ALA A 46 2.79 -18.75 10.99
N SER A 47 2.69 -17.47 10.62
CA SER A 47 2.76 -16.33 11.54
C SER A 47 1.42 -15.60 11.69
N PHE A 48 0.40 -16.03 10.97
CA PHE A 48 -0.94 -15.45 11.01
C PHE A 48 -1.79 -16.16 12.04
N SER A 49 -2.14 -15.45 13.11
CA SER A 49 -2.94 -15.93 14.24
C SER A 49 -4.36 -15.39 14.15
N VAL A 50 -5.34 -16.26 14.38
CA VAL A 50 -6.75 -15.90 14.57
C VAL A 50 -7.13 -16.31 15.99
N ALA A 51 -7.69 -15.37 16.75
CA ALA A 51 -8.20 -15.58 18.10
C ALA A 51 -9.73 -15.50 18.08
N PRO A 52 -10.46 -16.64 17.98
CA PRO A 52 -11.92 -16.66 17.89
C PRO A 52 -12.59 -15.98 19.08
N ASP A 53 -12.13 -16.27 20.30
CA ASP A 53 -12.69 -15.71 21.54
C ASP A 53 -12.58 -14.18 21.63
N LYS A 54 -11.63 -13.59 20.88
CA LYS A 54 -11.42 -12.12 20.82
C LYS A 54 -11.98 -11.51 19.53
N GLY A 55 -12.46 -12.29 18.58
CA GLY A 55 -12.95 -11.83 17.28
C GLY A 55 -11.91 -11.16 16.40
N ILE A 56 -10.60 -11.49 16.55
CA ILE A 56 -9.51 -10.79 15.87
C ILE A 56 -8.52 -11.73 15.19
N TYR A 57 -7.85 -11.19 14.17
CA TYR A 57 -6.62 -11.77 13.62
C TYR A 57 -5.42 -10.86 13.85
N TYR A 58 -4.23 -11.44 13.89
CA TYR A 58 -2.96 -10.71 13.92
C TYR A 58 -1.85 -11.51 13.26
N CYS A 59 -1.07 -10.87 12.41
CA CYS A 59 0.11 -11.48 11.78
C CYS A 59 1.39 -11.00 12.46
N PHE A 60 2.15 -11.91 13.05
CA PHE A 60 3.42 -11.59 13.72
C PHE A 60 4.55 -11.26 12.71
N GLY A 61 4.40 -11.61 11.43
CA GLY A 61 5.35 -11.30 10.36
C GLY A 61 5.20 -9.87 9.82
N CYS A 62 4.01 -9.51 9.32
CA CYS A 62 3.76 -8.20 8.73
C CYS A 62 3.02 -7.21 9.65
N HIS A 63 2.64 -7.63 10.88
CA HIS A 63 1.97 -6.83 11.90
C HIS A 63 0.57 -6.31 11.51
N LYS A 64 -0.06 -6.86 10.48
CA LYS A 64 -1.46 -6.58 10.17
C LYS A 64 -2.38 -7.28 11.16
N GLY A 65 -3.43 -6.58 11.60
CA GLY A 65 -4.41 -7.10 12.55
C GLY A 65 -5.73 -6.35 12.49
N GLY A 66 -6.78 -6.93 13.10
CA GLY A 66 -8.12 -6.37 13.16
C GLY A 66 -9.20 -7.43 13.34
N GLY A 67 -10.47 -7.04 13.23
CA GLY A 67 -11.63 -7.93 13.26
C GLY A 67 -12.06 -8.43 11.88
N SER A 68 -13.24 -9.11 11.82
CA SER A 68 -13.81 -9.66 10.59
C SER A 68 -14.01 -8.61 9.49
N ILE A 69 -14.49 -7.41 9.84
CA ILE A 69 -14.67 -6.31 8.89
C ILE A 69 -13.32 -5.87 8.30
N ASN A 70 -12.30 -5.69 9.17
CA ASN A 70 -10.96 -5.28 8.73
C ASN A 70 -10.31 -6.32 7.82
N PHE A 71 -10.53 -7.61 8.11
CA PHE A 71 -10.04 -8.69 7.26
C PHE A 71 -10.63 -8.61 5.85
N VAL A 72 -11.95 -8.42 5.74
CA VAL A 72 -12.64 -8.28 4.44
C VAL A 72 -12.19 -7.01 3.71
N MET A 73 -12.02 -5.89 4.42
CA MET A 73 -11.47 -4.65 3.85
C MET A 73 -10.11 -4.89 3.19
N GLU A 74 -9.20 -5.56 3.89
CA GLU A 74 -7.85 -5.86 3.41
C GLU A 74 -7.84 -6.88 2.27
N MET A 75 -8.61 -7.97 2.41
CA MET A 75 -8.65 -9.05 1.42
C MET A 75 -9.29 -8.63 0.10
N GLU A 76 -10.37 -7.87 0.17
CA GLU A 76 -11.17 -7.52 -1.01
C GLU A 76 -10.94 -6.08 -1.48
N GLY A 77 -10.11 -5.30 -0.75
CA GLY A 77 -9.82 -3.90 -1.07
C GLY A 77 -11.04 -3.00 -0.91
N LEU A 78 -11.91 -3.32 0.06
CA LEU A 78 -13.15 -2.62 0.31
C LEU A 78 -12.96 -1.45 1.28
N THR A 79 -13.86 -0.46 1.20
CA THR A 79 -14.02 0.51 2.28
C THR A 79 -14.76 -0.14 3.46
N TYR A 80 -14.69 0.47 4.65
CA TYR A 80 -15.40 -0.05 5.83
C TYR A 80 -16.90 -0.30 5.56
N PRO A 81 -17.65 0.65 4.98
CA PRO A 81 -19.04 0.41 4.68
C PRO A 81 -19.29 -0.68 3.63
N ASP A 82 -18.41 -0.82 2.63
CA ASP A 82 -18.54 -1.88 1.62
C ASP A 82 -18.27 -3.27 2.23
N ALA A 83 -17.30 -3.36 3.15
CA ALA A 83 -17.00 -4.59 3.88
C ALA A 83 -18.16 -5.01 4.80
N VAL A 84 -18.78 -4.04 5.50
CA VAL A 84 -19.98 -4.25 6.31
C VAL A 84 -21.12 -4.82 5.47
N ARG A 85 -21.36 -4.23 4.29
CA ARG A 85 -22.41 -4.74 3.36
C ARG A 85 -22.08 -6.11 2.79
N ALA A 86 -20.83 -6.34 2.43
CA ALA A 86 -20.40 -7.63 1.94
C ALA A 86 -20.65 -8.73 2.98
N LEU A 87 -20.33 -8.48 4.24
CA LEU A 87 -20.59 -9.39 5.35
C LEU A 87 -22.11 -9.53 5.62
N ALA A 88 -22.86 -8.43 5.62
CA ALA A 88 -24.31 -8.44 5.80
C ALA A 88 -25.01 -9.28 4.71
N SER A 89 -24.64 -9.07 3.45
CA SER A 89 -25.17 -9.85 2.32
C SER A 89 -24.85 -11.35 2.46
N ARG A 90 -23.66 -11.70 2.96
CA ARG A 90 -23.24 -13.10 3.18
C ARG A 90 -24.01 -13.78 4.30
N SER A 91 -24.41 -13.02 5.31
CA SER A 91 -25.19 -13.51 6.47
C SER A 91 -26.70 -13.27 6.36
N GLY A 92 -27.18 -12.78 5.19
CA GLY A 92 -28.59 -12.52 4.95
C GLY A 92 -29.17 -11.40 5.82
N MET A 93 -28.35 -10.42 6.23
CA MET A 93 -28.78 -9.28 7.02
C MET A 93 -29.15 -8.10 6.13
N GLU A 94 -30.26 -7.43 6.44
CA GLU A 94 -30.61 -6.15 5.84
C GLU A 94 -29.81 -5.03 6.50
N VAL A 95 -29.11 -4.24 5.67
CA VAL A 95 -28.28 -3.14 6.14
C VAL A 95 -29.16 -1.95 6.47
N PRO A 96 -29.08 -1.36 7.69
CA PRO A 96 -29.80 -0.14 8.02
C PRO A 96 -29.44 0.99 7.05
N GLU A 97 -30.44 1.73 6.60
CA GLU A 97 -30.25 2.87 5.69
C GLU A 97 -29.52 4.01 6.43
N ASP A 98 -28.32 4.36 5.93
CA ASP A 98 -27.60 5.58 6.32
C ASP A 98 -27.63 6.55 5.14
N ASP A 99 -28.42 7.61 5.25
CA ASP A 99 -28.59 8.62 4.20
C ASP A 99 -27.28 9.23 3.72
N GLN A 100 -26.30 9.44 4.61
CA GLN A 100 -25.01 10.01 4.23
C GLN A 100 -24.15 9.04 3.41
N TYR A 101 -24.20 7.77 3.75
CA TYR A 101 -23.45 6.76 3.00
C TYR A 101 -24.12 6.45 1.66
N GLN A 102 -25.44 6.30 1.65
CA GLN A 102 -26.18 6.14 0.41
C GLN A 102 -25.93 7.30 -0.56
N SER A 103 -25.86 8.53 -0.03
CA SER A 103 -25.49 9.71 -0.79
C SER A 103 -24.09 9.60 -1.41
N ARG A 104 -23.09 9.21 -0.63
CA ARG A 104 -21.70 9.03 -1.13
C ARG A 104 -21.59 7.89 -2.15
N TYR A 105 -22.25 6.78 -1.90
CA TYR A 105 -22.23 5.63 -2.81
C TYR A 105 -22.94 5.98 -4.13
N ARG A 106 -24.10 6.62 -4.07
CA ARG A 106 -24.81 7.14 -5.25
C ARG A 106 -23.96 8.16 -6.02
N GLN A 107 -23.21 9.01 -5.30
CA GLN A 107 -22.26 9.93 -5.93
C GLN A 107 -21.16 9.16 -6.67
N GLN A 108 -20.54 8.15 -6.08
CA GLN A 108 -19.53 7.33 -6.74
C GLN A 108 -20.08 6.61 -7.97
N GLU A 109 -21.25 5.96 -7.85
CA GLU A 109 -21.92 5.30 -8.98
C GLU A 109 -22.19 6.29 -10.11
N ARG A 110 -22.64 7.47 -9.76
CA ARG A 110 -22.91 8.56 -10.72
C ARG A 110 -21.63 9.01 -11.42
N LEU A 111 -20.50 9.12 -10.69
CA LEU A 111 -19.21 9.46 -11.26
C LEU A 111 -18.65 8.35 -12.15
N TRP A 112 -18.79 7.07 -11.79
CA TRP A 112 -18.43 5.94 -12.66
C TRP A 112 -19.25 5.92 -13.94
N ALA A 113 -20.56 6.15 -13.83
CA ALA A 113 -21.44 6.27 -15.00
C ALA A 113 -21.01 7.43 -15.91
N LEU A 114 -20.69 8.60 -15.33
CA LEU A 114 -20.17 9.76 -16.06
C LEU A 114 -18.84 9.44 -16.76
N CYS A 115 -17.88 8.82 -16.08
CA CYS A 115 -16.60 8.43 -16.69
C CYS A 115 -16.81 7.41 -17.82
N LYS A 116 -17.76 6.50 -17.69
CA LYS A 116 -18.14 5.55 -18.75
C LYS A 116 -18.70 6.27 -19.98
N GLU A 117 -19.57 7.26 -19.77
CA GLU A 117 -20.12 8.06 -20.88
C GLU A 117 -19.03 8.95 -21.53
N ALA A 118 -18.11 9.53 -20.73
CA ALA A 118 -16.98 10.28 -21.24
C ALA A 118 -16.04 9.37 -22.09
N ALA A 119 -15.78 8.14 -21.65
CA ALA A 119 -14.98 7.19 -22.42
C ALA A 119 -15.66 6.82 -23.75
N ARG A 120 -16.98 6.61 -23.75
CA ARG A 120 -17.76 6.40 -24.99
C ARG A 120 -17.66 7.61 -25.92
N TYR A 121 -17.80 8.82 -25.37
CA TYR A 121 -17.63 10.06 -26.13
C TYR A 121 -16.25 10.09 -26.78
N PHE A 122 -15.15 9.94 -26.03
CA PHE A 122 -13.81 9.95 -26.61
C PHE A 122 -13.58 8.83 -27.62
N HIS A 123 -14.10 7.64 -27.38
CA HIS A 123 -13.99 6.53 -28.31
C HIS A 123 -14.73 6.81 -29.64
N THR A 124 -15.94 7.38 -29.56
CA THR A 124 -16.70 7.80 -30.75
C THR A 124 -15.98 8.91 -31.51
N GLN A 125 -15.41 9.89 -30.77
CA GLN A 125 -14.66 10.98 -31.38
C GLN A 125 -13.43 10.49 -32.17
N LEU A 126 -12.79 9.39 -31.72
CA LEU A 126 -11.64 8.82 -32.45
C LEU A 126 -11.98 8.41 -33.90
N TYR A 127 -13.22 8.01 -34.13
CA TYR A 127 -13.71 7.58 -35.46
C TYR A 127 -14.50 8.67 -36.20
N SER A 128 -14.63 9.87 -35.63
CA SER A 128 -15.24 11.01 -36.29
C SER A 128 -14.23 11.77 -37.17
N GLU A 129 -14.73 12.70 -37.98
CA GLU A 129 -13.88 13.60 -38.78
C GLU A 129 -12.91 14.38 -37.89
N ALA A 130 -13.39 14.91 -36.74
CA ALA A 130 -12.57 15.61 -35.76
C ALA A 130 -11.45 14.73 -35.16
N GLY A 131 -11.63 13.41 -35.16
CA GLY A 131 -10.68 12.44 -34.62
C GLY A 131 -9.70 11.86 -35.65
N ALA A 132 -9.78 12.23 -36.91
CA ALA A 132 -8.97 11.67 -37.99
C ALA A 132 -7.46 11.70 -37.70
N GLN A 133 -6.97 12.81 -37.11
CA GLN A 133 -5.58 12.96 -36.69
C GLN A 133 -5.22 11.96 -35.56
N GLY A 134 -6.09 11.79 -34.56
CA GLY A 134 -5.91 10.83 -33.46
C GLY A 134 -5.87 9.40 -33.97
N PHE A 135 -6.78 9.05 -34.87
CA PHE A 135 -6.82 7.74 -35.50
C PHE A 135 -5.56 7.45 -36.33
N ALA A 136 -5.15 8.40 -37.19
CA ALA A 136 -3.92 8.29 -37.97
C ALA A 136 -2.69 8.13 -37.07
N TYR A 137 -2.63 8.87 -35.96
CA TYR A 137 -1.55 8.73 -34.97
C TYR A 137 -1.55 7.32 -34.34
N ALA A 138 -2.70 6.81 -33.95
CA ALA A 138 -2.81 5.46 -33.39
C ALA A 138 -2.38 4.38 -34.40
N GLN A 139 -2.76 4.53 -35.68
CA GLN A 139 -2.32 3.65 -36.77
C GLN A 139 -0.79 3.72 -36.98
N LYS A 140 -0.20 4.93 -37.01
CA LYS A 140 1.25 5.13 -37.10
C LYS A 140 2.00 4.47 -35.95
N ARG A 141 1.39 4.41 -34.77
CA ARG A 141 1.92 3.72 -33.59
C ARG A 141 1.75 2.21 -33.65
N GLY A 142 1.05 1.66 -34.67
CA GLY A 142 0.84 0.24 -34.84
C GLY A 142 -0.30 -0.33 -33.99
N MET A 143 -1.28 0.52 -33.61
CA MET A 143 -2.44 0.05 -32.84
C MET A 143 -3.58 -0.39 -33.78
N PRO A 144 -3.88 -1.70 -33.89
CA PRO A 144 -5.02 -2.18 -34.64
C PRO A 144 -6.35 -1.83 -33.92
N LYS A 145 -7.45 -1.91 -34.66
CA LYS A 145 -8.81 -1.65 -34.11
C LYS A 145 -9.12 -2.51 -32.89
N SER A 146 -8.67 -3.75 -32.86
CA SER A 146 -8.83 -4.65 -31.71
C SER A 146 -8.21 -4.06 -30.43
N THR A 147 -6.98 -3.52 -30.52
CA THR A 147 -6.33 -2.86 -29.39
C THR A 147 -7.07 -1.60 -28.97
N LEU A 148 -7.48 -0.75 -29.94
CA LEU A 148 -8.25 0.46 -29.63
C LEU A 148 -9.52 0.13 -28.86
N THR A 149 -10.21 -0.95 -29.23
CA THR A 149 -11.42 -1.42 -28.55
C THR A 149 -11.12 -2.04 -27.18
N THR A 150 -10.10 -2.92 -27.09
CA THR A 150 -9.75 -3.62 -25.84
C THR A 150 -9.39 -2.64 -24.72
N PHE A 151 -8.62 -1.60 -25.06
CA PHE A 151 -8.22 -0.57 -24.11
C PHE A 151 -9.17 0.62 -24.03
N GLY A 152 -10.24 0.64 -24.86
CA GLY A 152 -11.18 1.75 -24.92
C GLY A 152 -10.55 3.07 -25.36
N ILE A 153 -9.49 3.02 -26.17
CA ILE A 153 -8.74 4.20 -26.60
C ILE A 153 -9.65 5.13 -27.38
N GLY A 154 -9.56 6.42 -27.11
CA GLY A 154 -10.37 7.46 -27.69
C GLY A 154 -9.56 8.69 -28.09
N PHE A 155 -10.24 9.73 -28.48
CA PHE A 155 -9.67 11.03 -28.83
C PHE A 155 -10.46 12.16 -28.18
N ALA A 156 -9.76 13.08 -27.55
CA ALA A 156 -10.32 14.34 -27.08
C ALA A 156 -10.10 15.41 -28.17
N PRO A 157 -11.16 15.89 -28.84
CA PRO A 157 -11.05 16.93 -29.85
C PRO A 157 -10.39 18.21 -29.31
N ASP A 158 -9.88 19.05 -30.18
CA ASP A 158 -9.40 20.37 -29.80
C ASP A 158 -10.57 21.33 -29.60
N SER A 159 -11.26 21.13 -28.50
CA SER A 159 -12.44 21.89 -28.09
C SER A 159 -12.37 22.24 -26.61
N TRP A 160 -12.79 23.46 -26.27
CA TRP A 160 -12.80 23.93 -24.89
C TRP A 160 -13.99 23.45 -24.07
N ASN A 161 -15.08 23.02 -24.73
CA ASN A 161 -16.36 22.67 -24.10
C ASN A 161 -17.10 21.51 -24.78
N GLY A 162 -16.48 20.78 -25.69
CA GLY A 162 -17.11 19.68 -26.42
C GLY A 162 -17.59 18.54 -25.52
N LEU A 163 -16.75 18.11 -24.57
CA LEU A 163 -17.11 17.10 -23.58
C LEU A 163 -18.18 17.65 -22.61
N ILE A 164 -18.00 18.88 -22.13
CA ILE A 164 -18.97 19.54 -21.25
C ILE A 164 -20.35 19.55 -21.89
N ALA A 165 -20.47 20.00 -23.14
CA ALA A 165 -21.75 20.06 -23.86
C ALA A 165 -22.36 18.66 -24.01
N ALA A 166 -21.55 17.66 -24.40
CA ALA A 166 -22.01 16.29 -24.58
C ALA A 166 -22.51 15.65 -23.28
N MET A 167 -21.83 15.90 -22.15
CA MET A 167 -22.23 15.35 -20.86
C MET A 167 -23.44 16.10 -20.26
N LYS A 168 -23.52 17.43 -20.44
CA LYS A 168 -24.71 18.21 -20.05
C LYS A 168 -25.97 17.75 -20.80
N ALA A 169 -25.86 17.44 -22.08
CA ALA A 169 -26.96 16.87 -22.85
C ALA A 169 -27.45 15.51 -22.32
N LYS A 170 -26.61 14.79 -21.57
CA LYS A 170 -26.95 13.54 -20.88
C LYS A 170 -27.39 13.75 -19.42
N GLY A 171 -27.57 15.00 -18.98
CA GLY A 171 -28.07 15.34 -17.65
C GLY A 171 -27.01 15.30 -16.54
N TYR A 172 -25.71 15.44 -16.90
CA TYR A 172 -24.64 15.62 -15.92
C TYR A 172 -24.37 17.11 -15.65
N THR A 173 -24.05 17.43 -14.41
CA THR A 173 -23.75 18.78 -13.95
C THR A 173 -22.26 19.12 -14.10
N GLU A 174 -21.95 20.43 -14.11
CA GLU A 174 -20.55 20.89 -14.10
C GLU A 174 -19.80 20.45 -12.83
N GLN A 175 -20.49 20.35 -11.70
CA GLN A 175 -19.89 19.87 -10.45
C GLN A 175 -19.50 18.39 -10.55
N GLU A 176 -20.34 17.55 -11.12
CA GLU A 176 -20.01 16.13 -11.37
C GLU A 176 -18.81 16.00 -12.32
N LEU A 177 -18.72 16.83 -13.34
CA LEU A 177 -17.57 16.86 -14.25
C LEU A 177 -16.27 17.28 -13.54
N LYS A 178 -16.33 18.24 -12.59
CA LYS A 178 -15.20 18.61 -11.73
C LYS A 178 -14.80 17.46 -10.81
N ASP A 179 -15.78 16.86 -10.13
CA ASP A 179 -15.57 15.75 -9.19
C ASP A 179 -14.97 14.51 -9.87
N ALA A 180 -15.29 14.30 -11.15
CA ALA A 180 -14.70 13.25 -12.00
C ALA A 180 -13.33 13.64 -12.60
N GLY A 181 -12.86 14.88 -12.42
CA GLY A 181 -11.61 15.37 -12.98
C GLY A 181 -11.58 15.48 -14.50
N LEU A 182 -12.74 15.64 -15.13
CA LEU A 182 -12.91 15.75 -16.59
C LEU A 182 -12.77 17.19 -17.09
N VAL A 183 -12.91 18.15 -16.21
CA VAL A 183 -12.80 19.59 -16.52
C VAL A 183 -11.76 20.25 -15.63
N SER A 184 -11.32 21.43 -16.06
CA SER A 184 -10.46 22.33 -15.30
C SER A 184 -11.13 23.69 -15.18
N GLU A 185 -10.76 24.44 -14.15
CA GLU A 185 -11.26 25.80 -13.91
C GLU A 185 -10.11 26.79 -13.87
N LYS A 186 -10.27 27.92 -14.53
CA LYS A 186 -9.33 29.04 -14.46
C LYS A 186 -10.10 30.36 -14.60
N GLY A 187 -9.92 31.27 -13.63
CA GLY A 187 -10.60 32.56 -13.61
C GLY A 187 -12.13 32.46 -13.63
N GLY A 188 -12.71 31.48 -12.94
CA GLY A 188 -14.17 31.23 -12.89
C GLY A 188 -14.75 30.58 -14.16
N ARG A 189 -13.94 30.28 -15.16
CA ARG A 189 -14.37 29.58 -16.38
C ARG A 189 -14.01 28.11 -16.31
N ILE A 190 -14.97 27.26 -16.60
CA ILE A 190 -14.82 25.80 -16.66
C ILE A 190 -14.61 25.40 -18.12
N TYR A 191 -13.66 24.50 -18.37
CA TYR A 191 -13.32 24.02 -19.70
C TYR A 191 -12.85 22.57 -19.68
N ASP A 192 -12.95 21.89 -20.82
CA ASP A 192 -12.52 20.50 -20.98
C ASP A 192 -11.05 20.35 -20.62
N ARG A 193 -10.73 19.45 -19.69
CA ARG A 193 -9.37 19.20 -19.21
C ARG A 193 -8.48 18.61 -20.30
N PHE A 194 -9.04 17.67 -21.07
CA PHE A 194 -8.34 16.99 -22.15
C PHE A 194 -8.75 17.58 -23.49
N ARG A 195 -7.77 18.06 -24.25
CA ARG A 195 -7.95 18.65 -25.58
C ARG A 195 -6.82 18.22 -26.48
N ASN A 196 -7.12 17.92 -27.74
CA ASN A 196 -6.16 17.48 -28.76
C ASN A 196 -5.24 16.36 -28.25
N ARG A 197 -5.84 15.30 -27.65
CA ARG A 197 -5.08 14.20 -27.05
C ARG A 197 -5.68 12.84 -27.40
N LEU A 198 -4.80 11.86 -27.61
CA LEU A 198 -5.20 10.46 -27.59
C LEU A 198 -5.50 10.07 -26.14
N MET A 199 -6.68 9.47 -25.91
CA MET A 199 -7.23 9.22 -24.58
C MET A 199 -7.14 7.75 -24.20
N PHE A 200 -6.72 7.48 -22.98
CA PHE A 200 -6.58 6.15 -22.37
C PHE A 200 -7.44 6.09 -21.12
N PRO A 201 -8.56 5.37 -21.13
CA PRO A 201 -9.33 5.15 -19.91
C PRO A 201 -8.50 4.38 -18.88
N ILE A 202 -8.56 4.81 -17.63
CA ILE A 202 -7.98 4.11 -16.49
C ILE A 202 -9.11 3.31 -15.85
N ILE A 203 -8.95 1.98 -15.85
CA ILE A 203 -9.99 1.04 -15.42
C ILE A 203 -9.50 0.33 -14.16
N ASP A 204 -10.31 0.35 -13.10
CA ASP A 204 -10.02 -0.36 -11.87
C ASP A 204 -10.15 -1.88 -12.04
N VAL A 205 -9.76 -2.64 -11.03
CA VAL A 205 -9.85 -4.11 -11.05
C VAL A 205 -11.30 -4.64 -11.11
N ARG A 206 -12.29 -3.82 -10.81
CA ARG A 206 -13.72 -4.15 -10.90
C ARG A 206 -14.31 -3.87 -12.28
N GLY A 207 -13.58 -3.14 -13.12
CA GLY A 207 -14.01 -2.77 -14.47
C GLY A 207 -14.65 -1.38 -14.57
N ASN A 208 -14.61 -0.58 -13.50
CA ASN A 208 -15.09 0.80 -13.54
C ASN A 208 -14.05 1.71 -14.16
N ILE A 209 -14.49 2.63 -15.00
CA ILE A 209 -13.62 3.70 -15.49
C ILE A 209 -13.53 4.77 -14.42
N ILE A 210 -12.33 4.97 -13.88
CA ILE A 210 -12.07 5.83 -12.72
C ILE A 210 -11.35 7.14 -13.07
N GLY A 211 -10.81 7.23 -14.27
CA GLY A 211 -10.08 8.40 -14.75
C GLY A 211 -9.53 8.18 -16.14
N PHE A 212 -8.68 9.11 -16.57
CA PHE A 212 -8.12 9.10 -17.93
C PHE A 212 -6.66 9.55 -17.93
N GLY A 213 -5.89 8.98 -18.85
CA GLY A 213 -4.65 9.53 -19.34
C GLY A 213 -4.86 10.14 -20.73
N GLY A 214 -4.24 11.27 -21.02
CA GLY A 214 -4.27 11.89 -22.33
C GLY A 214 -2.87 12.17 -22.84
N ARG A 215 -2.53 11.66 -24.04
CA ARG A 215 -1.23 11.88 -24.67
C ARG A 215 -1.34 12.82 -25.84
N VAL A 216 -0.45 13.83 -25.91
CA VAL A 216 -0.33 14.68 -27.12
C VAL A 216 0.22 13.87 -28.29
N MET A 217 -0.12 14.28 -29.51
CA MET A 217 0.29 13.63 -30.75
C MET A 217 1.46 14.35 -31.42
N ASP A 218 1.79 15.55 -30.91
CA ASP A 218 2.89 16.43 -31.30
C ASP A 218 3.92 16.55 -30.15
N ASP A 219 4.81 17.54 -30.22
CA ASP A 219 5.85 17.82 -29.23
C ASP A 219 5.37 18.76 -28.12
N SER A 220 4.07 19.04 -28.03
CA SER A 220 3.52 19.89 -26.98
C SER A 220 3.67 19.27 -25.58
N THR A 221 3.76 20.13 -24.57
CA THR A 221 3.95 19.74 -23.16
C THR A 221 2.71 20.04 -22.32
N PRO A 222 2.38 19.19 -21.33
CA PRO A 222 3.04 17.94 -20.96
C PRO A 222 2.68 16.80 -21.92
N LYS A 223 3.65 15.95 -22.25
CA LYS A 223 3.47 14.79 -23.15
C LYS A 223 2.31 13.89 -22.71
N TYR A 224 2.20 13.63 -21.42
CA TYR A 224 1.08 12.93 -20.79
C TYR A 224 0.41 13.82 -19.75
N LEU A 225 -0.92 13.82 -19.76
CA LEU A 225 -1.77 14.46 -18.78
C LEU A 225 -2.72 13.41 -18.19
N ASN A 226 -2.69 13.21 -16.88
CA ASN A 226 -3.57 12.31 -16.18
C ASN A 226 -4.69 13.06 -15.46
N SER A 227 -5.80 12.35 -15.17
CA SER A 227 -6.81 12.84 -14.24
C SER A 227 -6.17 13.22 -12.91
N PRO A 228 -6.66 14.26 -12.22
CA PRO A 228 -6.27 14.55 -10.84
C PRO A 228 -6.74 13.43 -9.90
N GLU A 229 -6.29 13.46 -8.65
CA GLU A 229 -6.90 12.65 -7.59
C GLU A 229 -8.37 13.05 -7.41
N THR A 230 -9.27 12.06 -7.33
CA THR A 230 -10.71 12.27 -7.15
C THR A 230 -11.28 11.28 -6.14
N VAL A 231 -12.55 11.39 -5.80
CA VAL A 231 -13.24 10.44 -4.92
C VAL A 231 -13.20 9.00 -5.47
N ILE A 232 -13.14 8.84 -6.80
CA ILE A 232 -13.11 7.54 -7.48
C ILE A 232 -11.73 7.15 -8.02
N PHE A 233 -10.73 8.04 -8.01
CA PHE A 233 -9.42 7.80 -8.60
C PHE A 233 -8.27 8.19 -7.68
N ASN A 234 -7.41 7.22 -7.38
CA ASN A 234 -6.15 7.42 -6.66
C ASN A 234 -5.01 6.74 -7.43
N LYS A 235 -4.03 7.52 -7.89
CA LYS A 235 -2.89 7.02 -8.68
C LYS A 235 -2.03 6.03 -7.92
N ARG A 236 -1.94 6.16 -6.60
CA ARG A 236 -1.11 5.30 -5.74
C ARG A 236 -1.71 3.92 -5.50
N LYS A 237 -3.01 3.74 -5.79
CA LYS A 237 -3.77 2.51 -5.56
C LYS A 237 -4.20 1.80 -6.84
N ASN A 238 -3.83 2.33 -8.00
CA ASN A 238 -4.25 1.80 -9.30
C ASN A 238 -3.07 1.69 -10.26
N LEU A 239 -3.10 0.67 -11.11
CA LEU A 239 -2.15 0.44 -12.19
C LEU A 239 -2.91 0.34 -13.52
N PHE A 240 -2.36 0.93 -14.57
CA PHE A 240 -2.92 0.81 -15.91
C PHE A 240 -2.88 -0.66 -16.39
N ALA A 241 -3.94 -1.10 -17.02
CA ALA A 241 -4.14 -2.44 -17.57
C ALA A 241 -4.19 -3.60 -16.54
N LEU A 242 -4.18 -3.32 -15.22
CA LEU A 242 -4.27 -4.40 -14.23
C LEU A 242 -5.60 -5.15 -14.29
N ASN A 243 -6.68 -4.49 -14.69
CA ASN A 243 -7.99 -5.12 -14.94
C ASN A 243 -7.94 -6.23 -16.02
N LEU A 244 -7.00 -6.13 -16.97
CA LEU A 244 -6.71 -7.14 -17.99
C LEU A 244 -5.66 -8.13 -17.48
N ALA A 245 -4.52 -7.63 -17.01
CA ALA A 245 -3.36 -8.41 -16.63
C ALA A 245 -3.63 -9.42 -15.50
N ARG A 246 -4.55 -9.12 -14.59
CA ARG A 246 -4.97 -10.06 -13.52
C ARG A 246 -5.61 -11.36 -14.04
N LYS A 247 -6.01 -11.40 -15.30
CA LYS A 247 -6.59 -12.58 -15.95
C LYS A 247 -5.56 -13.42 -16.69
N SER A 248 -4.33 -12.93 -16.79
CA SER A 248 -3.23 -13.63 -17.45
C SER A 248 -2.90 -14.94 -16.75
N LYS A 249 -2.55 -15.95 -17.53
CA LYS A 249 -2.15 -17.27 -17.03
C LYS A 249 -0.64 -17.41 -16.84
N LEU A 250 0.13 -16.34 -17.04
CA LEU A 250 1.61 -16.38 -17.02
C LEU A 250 2.18 -16.46 -15.60
N GLY A 251 1.40 -16.21 -14.54
CA GLY A 251 1.84 -16.34 -13.15
C GLY A 251 2.79 -15.23 -12.66
N TYR A 252 3.05 -14.21 -13.47
CA TYR A 252 3.83 -13.02 -13.14
C TYR A 252 3.26 -11.80 -13.83
N LEU A 253 3.62 -10.59 -13.34
CA LEU A 253 3.32 -9.34 -14.03
C LEU A 253 4.59 -8.72 -14.61
N ILE A 254 4.45 -8.03 -15.72
CA ILE A 254 5.46 -7.14 -16.30
C ILE A 254 5.08 -5.72 -15.92
N LEU A 255 5.93 -5.03 -15.17
CA LEU A 255 5.71 -3.64 -14.75
C LEU A 255 6.58 -2.71 -15.59
N VAL A 256 5.93 -1.82 -16.33
CA VAL A 256 6.54 -0.79 -17.18
C VAL A 256 6.19 0.62 -16.73
N GLU A 257 6.82 1.64 -17.32
CA GLU A 257 6.59 3.03 -16.94
C GLU A 257 5.35 3.64 -17.62
N GLY A 258 5.11 3.32 -18.89
CA GLY A 258 4.16 4.03 -19.73
C GLY A 258 2.99 3.19 -20.24
N TYR A 259 1.89 3.87 -20.55
CA TYR A 259 0.70 3.25 -21.15
C TYR A 259 1.02 2.55 -22.48
N MET A 260 1.85 3.20 -23.32
CA MET A 260 2.20 2.70 -24.63
C MET A 260 2.96 1.38 -24.57
N ASP A 261 3.87 1.26 -23.60
CA ASP A 261 4.66 0.04 -23.40
C ASP A 261 3.78 -1.13 -22.96
N ALA A 262 2.87 -0.85 -21.99
CA ALA A 262 1.91 -1.86 -21.57
C ALA A 262 0.99 -2.31 -22.72
N ILE A 263 0.48 -1.36 -23.52
CA ILE A 263 -0.36 -1.66 -24.68
C ILE A 263 0.41 -2.47 -25.72
N ALA A 264 1.65 -2.07 -26.04
CA ALA A 264 2.49 -2.79 -26.99
C ALA A 264 2.74 -4.23 -26.53
N LEU A 265 3.06 -4.44 -25.26
CA LEU A 265 3.24 -5.76 -24.69
C LEU A 265 1.98 -6.63 -24.85
N HIS A 266 0.81 -6.11 -24.51
CA HIS A 266 -0.46 -6.81 -24.70
C HIS A 266 -0.72 -7.17 -26.18
N GLN A 267 -0.38 -6.28 -27.12
CA GLN A 267 -0.54 -6.53 -28.56
C GLN A 267 0.28 -7.72 -29.04
N TYR A 268 1.47 -7.91 -28.46
CA TYR A 268 2.37 -9.01 -28.80
C TYR A 268 2.18 -10.27 -27.93
N GLY A 269 1.07 -10.33 -27.16
CA GLY A 269 0.69 -11.52 -26.40
C GLY A 269 1.19 -11.56 -24.96
N PHE A 270 1.84 -10.51 -24.46
CA PHE A 270 2.25 -10.38 -23.05
C PHE A 270 1.15 -9.70 -22.26
N ASP A 271 0.02 -10.38 -22.09
CA ASP A 271 -1.21 -9.88 -21.47
C ASP A 271 -1.11 -9.65 -19.95
N CYS A 272 0.06 -9.93 -19.37
CA CYS A 272 0.41 -9.68 -17.97
C CYS A 272 1.07 -8.31 -17.73
N ALA A 273 1.13 -7.42 -18.73
CA ALA A 273 1.79 -6.13 -18.60
C ALA A 273 0.89 -5.08 -17.93
N VAL A 274 1.50 -4.30 -17.02
CA VAL A 274 0.86 -3.19 -16.31
C VAL A 274 1.78 -1.97 -16.28
N ALA A 275 1.21 -0.76 -16.19
CA ALA A 275 2.01 0.45 -16.09
C ALA A 275 1.62 1.30 -14.89
N SER A 276 2.58 2.10 -14.39
CA SER A 276 2.31 3.15 -13.42
C SER A 276 1.54 4.32 -14.05
N LEU A 277 0.91 5.15 -13.22
CA LEU A 277 0.06 6.25 -13.66
C LEU A 277 0.76 7.63 -13.57
N GLY A 278 2.01 7.68 -14.03
CA GLY A 278 2.84 8.89 -13.93
C GLY A 278 3.29 9.19 -12.51
N THR A 279 3.39 8.17 -11.67
CA THR A 279 3.93 8.22 -10.31
C THR A 279 4.94 7.08 -10.12
N SER A 280 5.90 7.25 -9.21
CA SER A 280 6.77 6.15 -8.81
C SER A 280 5.93 5.03 -8.17
N LEU A 281 6.43 3.79 -8.23
CA LEU A 281 5.83 2.66 -7.54
C LEU A 281 5.71 2.93 -6.03
N THR A 282 4.56 2.60 -5.43
CA THR A 282 4.26 2.80 -4.03
C THR A 282 4.06 1.47 -3.28
N GLU A 283 4.00 1.52 -1.95
CA GLU A 283 3.72 0.33 -1.14
C GLU A 283 2.29 -0.18 -1.37
N GLU A 284 1.34 0.73 -1.65
CA GLU A 284 -0.02 0.37 -2.02
C GLU A 284 -0.08 -0.39 -3.36
N HIS A 285 0.73 0.02 -4.34
CA HIS A 285 0.88 -0.72 -5.60
C HIS A 285 1.45 -2.12 -5.36
N ALA A 286 2.50 -2.26 -4.54
CA ALA A 286 3.08 -3.55 -4.22
C ALA A 286 2.07 -4.46 -3.49
N THR A 287 1.32 -3.93 -2.54
CA THR A 287 0.23 -4.64 -1.87
C THR A 287 -0.87 -5.07 -2.84
N LEU A 288 -1.20 -4.21 -3.83
CA LEU A 288 -2.17 -4.56 -4.86
C LEU A 288 -1.66 -5.71 -5.76
N ILE A 289 -0.41 -5.63 -6.21
CA ILE A 289 0.23 -6.65 -7.07
C ILE A 289 0.33 -8.00 -6.36
N SER A 290 0.71 -8.01 -5.07
CA SER A 290 0.90 -9.26 -4.29
C SER A 290 -0.35 -10.12 -4.17
N ARG A 291 -1.54 -9.55 -4.41
CA ARG A 291 -2.82 -10.27 -4.45
C ARG A 291 -3.00 -11.14 -5.69
N TYR A 292 -2.24 -10.86 -6.74
CA TYR A 292 -2.42 -11.52 -8.04
C TYR A 292 -1.24 -12.39 -8.44
N VAL A 293 -0.01 -12.00 -8.07
CA VAL A 293 1.21 -12.70 -8.49
C VAL A 293 2.29 -12.69 -7.41
N GLU A 294 3.14 -13.71 -7.43
CA GLU A 294 4.34 -13.80 -6.58
C GLU A 294 5.60 -13.25 -7.25
N GLN A 295 5.54 -12.91 -8.53
CA GLN A 295 6.70 -12.45 -9.30
C GLN A 295 6.37 -11.27 -10.18
N VAL A 296 7.27 -10.30 -10.23
CA VAL A 296 7.22 -9.14 -11.12
C VAL A 296 8.51 -9.05 -11.93
N VAL A 297 8.38 -8.78 -13.21
CA VAL A 297 9.48 -8.41 -14.10
C VAL A 297 9.42 -6.88 -14.30
N LEU A 298 10.41 -6.16 -13.77
CA LEU A 298 10.54 -4.71 -13.97
C LEU A 298 11.23 -4.43 -15.31
N ILE A 299 10.59 -3.61 -16.14
CA ILE A 299 11.13 -3.14 -17.42
C ILE A 299 10.96 -1.62 -17.46
N TYR A 300 11.89 -0.91 -16.85
CA TYR A 300 11.93 0.54 -16.87
C TYR A 300 12.96 1.04 -17.89
N ASP A 301 12.84 2.29 -18.30
CA ASP A 301 13.72 2.91 -19.28
C ASP A 301 15.19 2.76 -18.87
N GLY A 302 16.08 2.57 -19.85
CA GLY A 302 17.51 2.35 -19.62
C GLY A 302 18.28 3.60 -19.16
N ASP A 303 17.62 4.76 -19.11
CA ASP A 303 18.20 6.02 -18.68
C ASP A 303 18.42 6.08 -17.15
N GLU A 304 19.08 7.16 -16.68
CA GLU A 304 19.33 7.32 -15.24
C GLU A 304 18.05 7.41 -14.40
N ALA A 305 16.96 7.96 -14.95
CA ALA A 305 15.70 8.10 -14.22
C ALA A 305 15.06 6.74 -14.01
N GLY A 306 14.99 5.90 -15.05
CA GLY A 306 14.49 4.53 -14.96
C GLY A 306 15.35 3.62 -14.08
N GLN A 307 16.70 3.79 -14.12
CA GLN A 307 17.59 3.06 -13.20
C GLN A 307 17.34 3.45 -11.73
N ARG A 308 17.12 4.75 -11.44
CA ARG A 308 16.76 5.21 -10.10
C ARG A 308 15.38 4.68 -9.68
N ALA A 309 14.42 4.65 -10.62
CA ALA A 309 13.08 4.09 -10.38
C ALA A 309 13.15 2.59 -10.07
N THR A 310 13.94 1.81 -10.84
CA THR A 310 14.20 0.38 -10.61
C THR A 310 14.78 0.13 -9.21
N LYS A 311 15.82 0.89 -8.82
CA LYS A 311 16.44 0.75 -7.49
C LYS A 311 15.46 1.01 -6.34
N ARG A 312 14.50 1.92 -6.53
CA ARG A 312 13.45 2.21 -5.53
C ARG A 312 12.35 1.17 -5.53
N ALA A 313 11.96 0.65 -6.71
CA ALA A 313 10.87 -0.30 -6.86
C ALA A 313 11.18 -1.67 -6.24
N ILE A 314 12.42 -2.16 -6.40
CA ILE A 314 12.85 -3.47 -5.91
C ILE A 314 12.54 -3.67 -4.41
N PRO A 315 13.04 -2.84 -3.47
CA PRO A 315 12.78 -3.07 -2.05
C PRO A 315 11.31 -2.90 -1.65
N ILE A 316 10.52 -2.13 -2.40
CA ILE A 316 9.08 -1.97 -2.16
C ILE A 316 8.35 -3.28 -2.48
N LEU A 317 8.63 -3.87 -3.64
CA LEU A 317 8.03 -5.14 -4.06
C LEU A 317 8.46 -6.31 -3.15
N GLU A 318 9.73 -6.37 -2.79
CA GLU A 318 10.24 -7.44 -1.93
C GLU A 318 9.67 -7.40 -0.51
N ARG A 319 9.42 -6.21 0.05
CA ARG A 319 8.72 -6.08 1.34
C ARG A 319 7.29 -6.61 1.28
N ALA A 320 6.64 -6.55 0.12
CA ALA A 320 5.34 -7.17 -0.12
C ALA A 320 5.41 -8.67 -0.45
N GLY A 321 6.60 -9.31 -0.33
CA GLY A 321 6.79 -10.73 -0.60
C GLY A 321 6.90 -11.10 -2.08
N ILE A 322 7.06 -10.12 -2.97
CA ILE A 322 7.12 -10.32 -4.43
C ILE A 322 8.55 -10.57 -4.87
N ARG A 323 8.77 -11.64 -5.63
CA ARG A 323 10.06 -11.90 -6.28
C ARG A 323 10.25 -10.96 -7.46
N VAL A 324 11.38 -10.27 -7.51
CA VAL A 324 11.66 -9.27 -8.54
C VAL A 324 12.72 -9.77 -9.51
N LYS A 325 12.40 -9.73 -10.79
CA LYS A 325 13.35 -9.80 -11.89
C LYS A 325 13.45 -8.44 -12.56
N VAL A 326 14.60 -8.14 -13.13
CA VAL A 326 14.84 -6.90 -13.87
C VAL A 326 15.29 -7.26 -15.27
N LEU A 327 14.60 -6.72 -16.26
CA LEU A 327 14.98 -6.85 -17.65
C LEU A 327 15.50 -5.50 -18.13
N GLN A 328 16.75 -5.50 -18.64
CA GLN A 328 17.34 -4.35 -19.30
C GLN A 328 17.36 -4.59 -20.80
N MET A 329 16.76 -3.67 -21.53
CA MET A 329 16.85 -3.67 -22.99
C MET A 329 18.16 -2.98 -23.41
N LYS A 330 18.99 -3.69 -24.18
CA LYS A 330 20.28 -3.15 -24.67
C LYS A 330 20.13 -2.51 -26.06
N ASP A 331 19.18 -3.00 -26.86
CA ASP A 331 19.10 -2.72 -28.30
C ASP A 331 17.87 -1.86 -28.67
N ALA A 332 17.11 -1.39 -27.68
CA ALA A 332 15.95 -0.52 -27.83
C ALA A 332 15.76 0.34 -26.58
N LYS A 333 15.09 1.47 -26.75
CA LYS A 333 14.83 2.43 -25.68
C LYS A 333 13.75 1.94 -24.70
N ASP A 334 12.71 1.36 -25.23
CA ASP A 334 11.52 0.90 -24.52
C ASP A 334 10.95 -0.39 -25.12
N PRO A 335 10.01 -1.08 -24.43
CA PRO A 335 9.38 -2.29 -24.94
C PRO A 335 8.66 -2.13 -26.29
N ASP A 336 8.03 -0.98 -26.54
CA ASP A 336 7.32 -0.70 -27.80
C ASP A 336 8.30 -0.71 -28.99
N GLU A 337 9.44 -0.04 -28.85
CA GLU A 337 10.49 -0.02 -29.88
C GLU A 337 11.10 -1.42 -30.08
N PHE A 338 11.40 -2.15 -28.98
CA PHE A 338 11.98 -3.49 -29.06
C PHE A 338 11.07 -4.46 -29.80
N LEU A 339 9.79 -4.49 -29.45
CA LEU A 339 8.82 -5.40 -30.05
C LEU A 339 8.60 -5.12 -31.54
N LYS A 340 8.58 -3.87 -31.95
CA LYS A 340 8.49 -3.46 -33.35
C LYS A 340 9.72 -3.88 -34.18
N LYS A 341 10.90 -3.81 -33.55
CA LYS A 341 12.17 -4.09 -34.23
C LYS A 341 12.52 -5.57 -34.27
N PHE A 342 12.20 -6.31 -33.22
CA PHE A 342 12.70 -7.68 -33.03
C PHE A 342 11.61 -8.74 -32.88
N GLY A 343 10.37 -8.34 -32.61
CA GLY A 343 9.22 -9.24 -32.48
C GLY A 343 9.10 -9.92 -31.11
N ALA A 344 8.00 -10.67 -30.95
CA ALA A 344 7.62 -11.30 -29.67
C ALA A 344 8.57 -12.42 -29.25
N ASP A 345 9.06 -13.23 -30.20
CA ASP A 345 9.91 -14.39 -29.90
C ASP A 345 11.25 -13.96 -29.26
N LYS A 346 11.89 -12.92 -29.82
CA LYS A 346 13.10 -12.36 -29.22
C LYS A 346 12.85 -11.74 -27.85
N PHE A 347 11.70 -11.09 -27.68
CA PHE A 347 11.34 -10.53 -26.38
C PHE A 347 11.10 -11.62 -25.34
N LYS A 348 10.50 -12.75 -25.74
CA LYS A 348 10.32 -13.92 -24.87
C LYS A 348 11.66 -14.49 -24.39
N LEU A 349 12.64 -14.67 -25.29
CA LEU A 349 14.00 -15.06 -24.92
C LEU A 349 14.64 -14.08 -23.95
N LEU A 350 14.49 -12.78 -24.19
CA LEU A 350 15.01 -11.74 -23.32
C LEU A 350 14.34 -11.77 -21.93
N LEU A 351 13.05 -12.10 -21.84
CA LEU A 351 12.36 -12.31 -20.57
C LEU A 351 12.90 -13.53 -19.81
N GLU A 352 13.21 -14.61 -20.49
CA GLU A 352 13.82 -15.81 -19.90
C GLU A 352 15.22 -15.52 -19.37
N GLU A 353 16.00 -14.68 -20.05
CA GLU A 353 17.32 -14.20 -19.65
C GLU A 353 17.26 -13.08 -18.60
N SER A 354 16.07 -12.63 -18.20
CA SER A 354 15.94 -11.54 -17.23
C SER A 354 16.68 -11.84 -15.94
N SER A 355 17.52 -10.88 -15.51
CA SER A 355 18.37 -11.02 -14.33
C SER A 355 17.54 -10.92 -13.06
N ASN A 356 17.86 -11.79 -12.09
CA ASN A 356 17.35 -11.56 -10.75
C ASN A 356 18.00 -10.28 -10.15
N ARG A 357 17.43 -9.80 -9.04
CA ARG A 357 17.89 -8.58 -8.36
C ARG A 357 19.40 -8.53 -8.16
N VAL A 358 19.98 -9.62 -7.69
CA VAL A 358 21.41 -9.66 -7.31
C VAL A 358 22.28 -9.51 -8.55
N GLU A 359 21.98 -10.23 -9.62
CA GLU A 359 22.67 -10.12 -10.89
C GLU A 359 22.55 -8.72 -11.49
N TYR A 360 21.35 -8.14 -11.45
CA TYR A 360 21.15 -6.75 -11.89
C TYR A 360 22.05 -5.78 -11.12
N GLN A 361 22.08 -5.88 -9.79
CA GLN A 361 22.89 -5.01 -8.95
C GLN A 361 24.39 -5.24 -9.14
N LEU A 362 24.85 -6.49 -9.24
CA LEU A 362 26.25 -6.82 -9.54
C LEU A 362 26.69 -6.28 -10.91
N ASN A 363 25.85 -6.43 -11.93
CA ASN A 363 26.11 -5.86 -13.25
C ASN A 363 26.17 -4.33 -13.23
N ALA A 364 25.32 -3.68 -12.43
CA ALA A 364 25.37 -2.23 -12.24
C ALA A 364 26.64 -1.77 -11.51
N ILE A 365 27.15 -2.55 -10.55
CA ILE A 365 28.43 -2.30 -9.89
C ILE A 365 29.57 -2.49 -10.89
N ALA A 366 29.58 -3.58 -11.65
CA ALA A 366 30.65 -3.87 -12.62
C ALA A 366 30.81 -2.76 -13.68
N ARG A 367 29.73 -2.14 -14.10
CA ARG A 367 29.77 -1.03 -15.08
C ARG A 367 30.45 0.25 -14.59
N LYS A 368 30.62 0.42 -13.27
CA LYS A 368 31.25 1.61 -12.68
C LYS A 368 32.77 1.54 -12.75
N TYR A 369 33.36 0.36 -12.95
CA TYR A 369 34.76 0.11 -12.76
C TYR A 369 35.39 -0.52 -13.99
N ASP A 370 36.63 -0.05 -14.35
CA ASP A 370 37.46 -0.76 -15.31
C ASP A 370 38.24 -1.88 -14.57
N LEU A 371 37.81 -3.13 -14.77
CA LEU A 371 38.41 -4.29 -14.09
C LEU A 371 39.85 -4.61 -14.53
N ARG A 372 40.37 -3.90 -15.53
CA ARG A 372 41.78 -4.00 -15.95
C ARG A 372 42.72 -3.19 -15.04
N VAL A 373 42.15 -2.20 -14.32
CA VAL A 373 42.90 -1.34 -13.39
C VAL A 373 42.73 -1.89 -11.97
N ASP A 374 43.86 -2.25 -11.33
CA ASP A 374 43.85 -2.95 -10.04
C ASP A 374 43.10 -2.23 -8.94
N ASP A 375 43.26 -0.90 -8.79
CA ASP A 375 42.52 -0.12 -7.79
C ASP A 375 41.01 -0.14 -8.02
N GLN A 376 40.57 -0.03 -9.28
CA GLN A 376 39.15 -0.10 -9.63
C GLN A 376 38.61 -1.52 -9.45
N ARG A 377 39.40 -2.54 -9.76
CA ARG A 377 39.05 -3.94 -9.52
C ARG A 377 38.87 -4.23 -8.03
N ILE A 378 39.71 -3.67 -7.16
CA ILE A 378 39.58 -3.78 -5.70
C ILE A 378 38.27 -3.12 -5.24
N ARG A 379 37.94 -1.93 -5.71
CA ARG A 379 36.69 -1.24 -5.37
C ARG A 379 35.46 -2.03 -5.85
N PHE A 380 35.52 -2.60 -7.04
CA PHE A 380 34.47 -3.48 -7.57
C PHE A 380 34.26 -4.68 -6.62
N LEU A 381 35.32 -5.34 -6.18
CA LEU A 381 35.26 -6.49 -5.26
C LEU A 381 34.66 -6.09 -3.91
N GLN A 382 35.06 -4.94 -3.36
CA GLN A 382 34.52 -4.44 -2.08
C GLN A 382 33.03 -4.10 -2.17
N GLU A 383 32.60 -3.34 -3.19
CA GLU A 383 31.18 -2.99 -3.37
C GLU A 383 30.34 -4.25 -3.64
N SER A 384 30.87 -5.20 -4.40
CA SER A 384 30.21 -6.49 -4.64
C SER A 384 30.09 -7.33 -3.37
N ALA A 385 31.14 -7.36 -2.52
CA ALA A 385 31.09 -8.05 -1.25
C ALA A 385 30.07 -7.45 -0.27
N GLU A 386 29.94 -6.12 -0.25
CA GLU A 386 28.92 -5.42 0.53
C GLU A 386 27.50 -5.78 0.08
N LEU A 387 27.27 -5.95 -1.23
CA LEU A 387 25.97 -6.43 -1.74
C LEU A 387 25.74 -7.90 -1.36
N ILE A 388 26.70 -8.78 -1.64
CA ILE A 388 26.56 -10.23 -1.42
C ILE A 388 26.35 -10.54 0.06
N CYS A 389 26.99 -9.82 0.98
CA CYS A 389 26.82 -10.03 2.41
C CYS A 389 25.40 -9.71 2.91
N THR A 390 24.56 -9.01 2.12
CA THR A 390 23.16 -8.74 2.47
C THR A 390 22.24 -9.93 2.21
N LEU A 391 22.67 -10.93 1.46
CA LEU A 391 21.87 -12.10 1.10
C LEU A 391 21.68 -13.02 2.30
N GLY A 392 20.44 -13.42 2.56
CA GLY A 392 20.09 -14.30 3.69
C GLY A 392 20.63 -15.74 3.52
N SER A 393 20.65 -16.26 2.29
CA SER A 393 21.08 -17.63 2.00
C SER A 393 22.60 -17.73 1.84
N SER A 394 23.22 -18.69 2.56
CA SER A 394 24.65 -19.00 2.39
C SER A 394 24.97 -19.52 0.99
N VAL A 395 24.07 -20.32 0.41
CA VAL A 395 24.23 -20.85 -0.96
C VAL A 395 24.22 -19.71 -1.99
N GLN A 396 23.33 -18.73 -1.84
CA GLN A 396 23.33 -17.55 -2.72
C GLN A 396 24.63 -16.76 -2.58
N ARG A 397 25.11 -16.53 -1.35
CA ARG A 397 26.39 -15.85 -1.13
C ARG A 397 27.55 -16.58 -1.82
N GLU A 398 27.55 -17.90 -1.77
CA GLU A 398 28.55 -18.75 -2.44
C GLU A 398 28.52 -18.57 -3.95
N ILE A 399 27.35 -18.78 -4.58
CA ILE A 399 27.18 -18.70 -6.05
C ILE A 399 27.61 -17.32 -6.58
N TYR A 400 27.18 -16.25 -5.91
CA TYR A 400 27.52 -14.89 -6.38
C TYR A 400 28.96 -14.50 -6.07
N SER A 401 29.57 -15.04 -5.01
CA SER A 401 31.01 -14.88 -4.75
C SER A 401 31.84 -15.51 -5.87
N SER A 402 31.52 -16.73 -6.29
CA SER A 402 32.18 -17.41 -7.41
C SER A 402 32.06 -16.60 -8.72
N ARG A 403 30.86 -16.12 -9.06
CA ARG A 403 30.66 -15.30 -10.27
C ARG A 403 31.48 -14.00 -10.27
N VAL A 404 31.51 -13.30 -9.13
CA VAL A 404 32.27 -12.05 -8.98
C VAL A 404 33.80 -12.35 -9.05
N ALA A 405 34.26 -13.44 -8.43
CA ALA A 405 35.63 -13.86 -8.51
C ALA A 405 36.07 -14.15 -9.96
N GLN A 406 35.27 -14.87 -10.73
CA GLN A 406 35.53 -15.14 -12.15
C GLN A 406 35.58 -13.84 -12.96
N ALA A 407 34.61 -12.92 -12.77
CA ALA A 407 34.59 -11.64 -13.47
C ALA A 407 35.82 -10.78 -13.20
N ALA A 408 36.35 -10.79 -11.95
CA ALA A 408 37.51 -10.03 -11.52
C ALA A 408 38.86 -10.80 -11.70
N LYS A 409 38.78 -12.05 -12.18
CA LYS A 409 39.96 -12.95 -12.35
C LYS A 409 40.76 -13.11 -11.04
N ILE A 410 40.09 -13.36 -9.94
CA ILE A 410 40.70 -13.70 -8.64
C ILE A 410 40.25 -15.10 -8.20
N THR A 411 40.85 -15.63 -7.14
CA THR A 411 40.42 -16.89 -6.54
C THR A 411 39.07 -16.74 -5.82
N GLU A 412 38.23 -17.76 -5.85
CA GLU A 412 36.97 -17.78 -5.13
C GLU A 412 37.14 -17.62 -3.63
N GLU A 413 38.24 -18.20 -3.09
CA GLU A 413 38.57 -18.10 -1.67
C GLU A 413 38.84 -16.66 -1.24
N SER A 414 39.56 -15.87 -2.05
CA SER A 414 39.77 -14.44 -1.79
C SER A 414 38.47 -13.65 -1.74
N MET A 415 37.53 -13.94 -2.65
CA MET A 415 36.22 -13.29 -2.66
C MET A 415 35.37 -13.71 -1.46
N ARG A 416 35.39 -14.98 -1.07
CA ARG A 416 34.68 -15.46 0.14
C ARG A 416 35.19 -14.77 1.41
N LEU A 417 36.50 -14.56 1.51
CA LEU A 417 37.09 -13.83 2.64
C LEU A 417 36.62 -12.39 2.68
N GLU A 418 36.52 -11.69 1.54
CA GLU A 418 35.97 -10.32 1.49
C GLU A 418 34.49 -10.28 1.86
N VAL A 419 33.68 -11.20 1.36
CA VAL A 419 32.27 -11.31 1.74
C VAL A 419 32.11 -11.60 3.23
N THR A 420 32.95 -12.48 3.79
CA THR A 420 32.94 -12.80 5.23
C THR A 420 33.31 -11.57 6.07
N LYS A 421 34.33 -10.80 5.65
CA LYS A 421 34.70 -9.54 6.32
C LYS A 421 33.55 -8.51 6.25
N ALA A 422 32.93 -8.34 5.08
CA ALA A 422 31.78 -7.45 4.91
C ALA A 422 30.62 -7.87 5.80
N TYR A 423 30.30 -9.17 5.87
CA TYR A 423 29.26 -9.72 6.73
C TYR A 423 29.54 -9.47 8.23
N LYS A 424 30.77 -9.71 8.70
CA LYS A 424 31.15 -9.41 10.08
C LYS A 424 31.07 -7.92 10.40
N ARG A 425 31.50 -7.03 9.48
CA ARG A 425 31.37 -5.57 9.64
C ARG A 425 29.88 -5.16 9.72
N ARG A 426 29.02 -5.76 8.90
CA ARG A 426 27.57 -5.52 8.93
C ARG A 426 26.98 -5.94 10.28
N LEU A 427 27.23 -7.16 10.73
CA LEU A 427 26.74 -7.64 12.04
C LEU A 427 27.22 -6.76 13.20
N ALA A 428 28.49 -6.32 13.17
CA ALA A 428 29.02 -5.41 14.18
C ALA A 428 28.31 -4.03 14.16
N ARG A 429 27.99 -3.50 12.97
CA ARG A 429 27.21 -2.27 12.82
C ARG A 429 25.77 -2.45 13.32
N GLU A 430 25.11 -3.54 12.95
CA GLU A 430 23.75 -3.86 13.40
C GLU A 430 23.70 -4.04 14.92
N LYS A 431 24.67 -4.76 15.50
CA LYS A 431 24.79 -4.92 16.96
C LYS A 431 25.00 -3.58 17.67
N LYS A 432 25.92 -2.74 17.16
CA LYS A 432 26.17 -1.40 17.72
C LYS A 432 24.95 -0.46 17.57
N GLN A 433 24.18 -0.64 16.51
CA GLN A 433 22.94 0.10 16.31
C GLN A 433 21.83 -0.40 17.25
N GLN A 434 21.75 -1.72 17.47
CA GLN A 434 20.84 -2.31 18.46
C GLN A 434 21.22 -1.89 19.89
N GLU A 435 22.51 -1.94 20.25
CA GLU A 435 23.00 -1.45 21.53
C GLU A 435 22.68 0.04 21.76
N LYS A 436 22.79 0.87 20.69
CA LYS A 436 22.37 2.28 20.77
C LYS A 436 20.85 2.43 20.95
N ILE A 437 20.05 1.56 20.33
CA ILE A 437 18.59 1.52 20.49
C ILE A 437 18.26 1.06 21.93
N ASP A 438 18.94 0.04 22.42
CA ASP A 438 18.75 -0.49 23.78
C ASP A 438 19.19 0.50 24.87
N LEU A 439 20.23 1.32 24.60
CA LEU A 439 20.69 2.41 25.47
C LEU A 439 19.84 3.69 25.37
N ALA A 440 18.96 3.77 24.38
CA ALA A 440 18.00 4.87 24.21
C ALA A 440 16.54 4.36 24.32
N PRO A 441 16.10 3.95 25.54
CA PRO A 441 14.83 3.23 25.73
C PRO A 441 13.61 3.98 25.20
N ALA A 442 13.63 5.30 25.20
CA ALA A 442 12.52 6.12 24.70
C ALA A 442 12.31 6.04 23.17
N GLN A 443 13.36 5.78 22.38
CA GLN A 443 13.26 5.67 20.91
C GLN A 443 12.93 4.25 20.45
N ALA A 444 13.34 3.22 21.18
CA ALA A 444 13.08 1.82 20.85
C ALA A 444 11.63 1.40 21.06
N LEU A 445 10.91 2.12 21.91
CA LEU A 445 9.51 1.86 22.27
C LEU A 445 8.50 2.59 21.35
N GLN A 446 8.98 3.44 20.43
CA GLN A 446 8.10 4.11 19.46
C GLN A 446 7.41 3.10 18.55
N PRO A 447 6.11 3.26 18.29
CA PRO A 447 5.40 2.44 17.31
C PRO A 447 6.10 2.50 15.95
N LYS A 448 6.14 1.39 15.24
CA LYS A 448 6.68 1.33 13.87
C LYS A 448 5.84 2.13 12.88
N THR A 449 4.62 2.42 13.22
CA THR A 449 3.64 3.16 12.42
C THR A 449 3.91 4.66 12.51
N ARG A 450 4.22 5.32 11.40
CA ARG A 450 4.55 6.76 11.35
C ARG A 450 3.40 7.67 11.80
N SER A 451 2.15 7.23 11.70
CA SER A 451 0.95 7.97 12.11
C SER A 451 0.75 8.03 13.63
N VAL A 452 1.39 7.12 14.39
CA VAL A 452 1.29 7.07 15.85
C VAL A 452 2.65 7.36 16.45
N ARG A 453 2.88 8.61 16.87
CA ARG A 453 4.12 9.01 17.53
C ARG A 453 3.83 9.29 19.01
N TYR A 454 4.72 8.82 19.87
CA TYR A 454 4.64 9.02 21.32
C TYR A 454 5.59 10.15 21.74
N ASP A 455 5.02 11.29 22.15
CA ASP A 455 5.79 12.42 22.66
C ASP A 455 6.20 12.20 24.13
N ASN A 456 5.33 11.54 24.90
CA ASN A 456 5.60 11.11 26.28
C ASN A 456 5.54 9.59 26.40
N MET A 457 6.68 8.95 26.27
CA MET A 457 6.79 7.48 26.25
C MET A 457 6.24 6.83 27.53
N LYS A 458 6.48 7.43 28.71
CA LYS A 458 6.02 6.87 29.97
C LYS A 458 4.49 6.91 30.08
N SER A 459 3.88 8.01 29.63
CA SER A 459 2.42 8.14 29.58
C SER A 459 1.83 7.18 28.56
N ALA A 460 2.40 7.15 27.34
CA ALA A 460 1.91 6.29 26.25
C ALA A 460 1.94 4.79 26.61
N MET A 461 2.98 4.31 27.28
CA MET A 461 3.03 2.92 27.76
C MET A 461 1.97 2.63 28.83
N ALA A 462 1.69 3.59 29.72
CA ALA A 462 0.62 3.45 30.70
C ALA A 462 -0.76 3.48 30.01
N GLU A 463 -0.93 4.31 28.98
CA GLU A 463 -2.12 4.39 28.15
C GLU A 463 -2.38 3.08 27.40
N GLU A 464 -1.34 2.49 26.77
CA GLU A 464 -1.42 1.14 26.19
C GLU A 464 -1.83 0.09 27.24
N GLY A 465 -1.25 0.16 28.44
CA GLY A 465 -1.57 -0.73 29.56
C GLY A 465 -3.04 -0.61 30.01
N ILE A 466 -3.58 0.61 30.08
CA ILE A 466 -5.00 0.84 30.38
C ILE A 466 -5.89 0.19 29.31
N LEU A 467 -5.64 0.46 28.03
CA LEU A 467 -6.44 -0.09 26.93
C LEU A 467 -6.39 -1.62 26.92
N ALA A 468 -5.20 -2.20 27.05
CA ALA A 468 -5.03 -3.65 27.02
C ALA A 468 -5.81 -4.34 28.15
N GLN A 469 -5.80 -3.77 29.37
CA GLN A 469 -6.52 -4.30 30.51
C GLN A 469 -8.04 -4.08 30.39
N ALA A 470 -8.46 -2.89 29.92
CA ALA A 470 -9.87 -2.56 29.70
C ALA A 470 -10.52 -3.40 28.59
N PHE A 471 -9.77 -3.85 27.59
CA PHE A 471 -10.27 -4.83 26.62
C PHE A 471 -10.47 -6.22 27.21
N LEU A 472 -9.70 -6.60 28.24
CA LEU A 472 -9.85 -7.88 28.93
C LEU A 472 -10.98 -7.86 29.97
N ASP A 473 -11.11 -6.73 30.69
CA ASP A 473 -12.16 -6.49 31.69
C ASP A 473 -12.68 -5.05 31.59
N PRO A 474 -13.76 -4.82 30.82
CA PRO A 474 -14.35 -3.50 30.66
C PRO A 474 -14.82 -2.85 31.98
N SER A 475 -15.09 -3.65 33.03
CA SER A 475 -15.56 -3.13 34.32
C SER A 475 -14.53 -2.21 35.00
N LEU A 476 -13.24 -2.36 34.65
CA LEU A 476 -12.17 -1.50 35.14
C LEU A 476 -12.37 -0.03 34.77
N MET A 477 -13.03 0.26 33.65
CA MET A 477 -13.35 1.63 33.24
C MET A 477 -14.36 2.30 34.19
N GLY A 478 -15.18 1.52 34.88
CA GLY A 478 -16.08 2.00 35.91
C GLY A 478 -15.36 2.39 37.25
N GLU A 479 -14.12 1.90 37.44
CA GLU A 479 -13.30 2.22 38.63
C GLU A 479 -12.54 3.56 38.51
N THR A 480 -12.63 4.25 37.37
CA THR A 480 -11.91 5.49 37.09
C THR A 480 -12.81 6.54 36.42
N ASP A 481 -12.46 7.81 36.64
CA ASP A 481 -13.06 8.98 35.99
C ASP A 481 -12.28 9.46 34.77
N LEU A 482 -11.33 8.63 34.26
CA LEU A 482 -10.55 8.96 33.08
C LEU A 482 -11.43 9.13 31.85
N THR A 483 -11.04 10.07 31.00
CA THR A 483 -11.56 10.25 29.65
C THR A 483 -10.40 10.30 28.67
N GLY A 484 -10.67 10.10 27.39
CA GLY A 484 -9.63 10.17 26.36
C GLY A 484 -8.87 11.49 26.29
N ALA A 485 -9.47 12.58 26.79
CA ALA A 485 -8.81 13.88 26.90
C ALA A 485 -7.60 13.91 27.87
N ALA A 486 -7.47 12.92 28.76
CA ALA A 486 -6.33 12.78 29.66
C ALA A 486 -5.13 12.06 29.03
N PHE A 487 -5.33 11.41 27.88
CA PHE A 487 -4.31 10.65 27.19
C PHE A 487 -3.37 11.59 26.41
N SER A 488 -2.09 11.27 26.41
CA SER A 488 -1.07 12.02 25.66
C SER A 488 -1.07 11.63 24.17
N VAL A 489 -1.58 10.44 23.84
CA VAL A 489 -1.67 9.91 22.48
C VAL A 489 -3.12 10.03 21.99
N PRO A 490 -3.42 10.90 21.01
CA PRO A 490 -4.79 11.14 20.55
C PRO A 490 -5.53 9.87 20.10
N LEU A 491 -4.84 8.96 19.45
CA LEU A 491 -5.42 7.68 19.02
C LEU A 491 -5.88 6.84 20.21
N LEU A 492 -5.02 6.69 21.24
CA LEU A 492 -5.33 5.86 22.41
C LEU A 492 -6.48 6.48 23.21
N GLY A 493 -6.52 7.83 23.31
CA GLY A 493 -7.62 8.57 23.91
C GLY A 493 -8.94 8.36 23.16
N LYS A 494 -8.93 8.43 21.83
CA LYS A 494 -10.10 8.18 20.97
C LYS A 494 -10.64 6.76 21.15
N VAL A 495 -9.75 5.78 21.20
CA VAL A 495 -10.13 4.37 21.43
C VAL A 495 -10.74 4.20 22.82
N TYR A 496 -10.11 4.78 23.85
CA TYR A 496 -10.63 4.73 25.23
C TYR A 496 -12.04 5.32 25.34
N ASP A 497 -12.30 6.48 24.73
CA ASP A 497 -13.62 7.12 24.76
C ASP A 497 -14.68 6.27 24.04
N GLN A 498 -14.34 5.60 22.94
CA GLN A 498 -15.26 4.66 22.29
C GLN A 498 -15.58 3.45 23.17
N MET A 499 -14.54 2.85 23.78
CA MET A 499 -14.72 1.74 24.73
C MET A 499 -15.59 2.16 25.93
N LEU A 500 -15.34 3.33 26.50
CA LEU A 500 -16.11 3.85 27.62
C LEU A 500 -17.58 4.10 27.24
N ALA A 501 -17.83 4.61 26.03
CA ALA A 501 -19.18 4.81 25.51
C ALA A 501 -19.93 3.46 25.35
N MET A 502 -19.26 2.45 24.79
CA MET A 502 -19.82 1.09 24.65
C MET A 502 -20.15 0.50 26.04
N TYR A 503 -19.21 0.56 26.97
CA TYR A 503 -19.39 0.06 28.33
C TYR A 503 -20.58 0.73 29.05
N LYS A 504 -20.69 2.06 28.98
CA LYS A 504 -21.79 2.82 29.60
C LYS A 504 -23.14 2.51 28.96
N ALA A 505 -23.16 2.17 27.67
CA ALA A 505 -24.38 1.81 26.94
C ALA A 505 -24.76 0.32 27.10
N GLY A 506 -23.93 -0.47 27.82
CA GLY A 506 -24.15 -1.92 28.01
C GLY A 506 -23.86 -2.78 26.79
N TYR A 507 -23.09 -2.25 25.82
CA TYR A 507 -22.62 -3.03 24.66
C TYR A 507 -21.33 -3.77 24.98
N GLU A 508 -21.06 -4.84 24.22
CA GLU A 508 -19.80 -5.55 24.29
C GLU A 508 -18.64 -4.69 23.81
N VAL A 509 -17.61 -4.55 24.67
CA VAL A 509 -16.40 -3.78 24.33
C VAL A 509 -15.44 -4.68 23.58
N SER A 510 -15.36 -4.54 22.28
CA SER A 510 -14.47 -5.34 21.44
C SER A 510 -13.68 -4.44 20.47
N ILE A 511 -12.48 -4.91 20.07
CA ILE A 511 -11.65 -4.23 19.07
C ILE A 511 -12.39 -4.18 17.72
N ALA A 512 -13.17 -5.22 17.42
CA ALA A 512 -13.89 -5.34 16.16
C ALA A 512 -15.01 -4.31 16.01
N SER A 513 -15.49 -3.74 17.13
CA SER A 513 -16.56 -2.73 17.17
C SER A 513 -16.04 -1.28 17.09
N LEU A 514 -14.73 -1.07 17.08
CA LEU A 514 -14.15 0.28 16.98
C LEU A 514 -14.41 0.90 15.60
N ALA A 515 -14.86 2.16 15.58
CA ALA A 515 -15.19 2.90 14.38
C ALA A 515 -14.21 4.04 14.09
N ASP A 516 -14.16 4.50 12.85
CA ASP A 516 -13.32 5.64 12.39
C ASP A 516 -11.83 5.49 12.75
N ILE A 517 -11.32 4.26 12.71
CA ILE A 517 -9.92 3.88 12.94
C ILE A 517 -9.34 3.41 11.59
N THR A 518 -8.20 3.95 11.20
CA THR A 518 -7.51 3.50 9.98
C THR A 518 -6.98 2.08 10.14
N GLN A 519 -6.70 1.39 9.05
CA GLN A 519 -6.18 0.02 9.12
C GLN A 519 -4.82 -0.07 9.84
N GLU A 520 -3.96 0.94 9.69
CA GLU A 520 -2.69 1.02 10.40
C GLU A 520 -2.88 1.20 11.90
N GLU A 521 -3.79 2.10 12.29
CA GLU A 521 -4.17 2.33 13.68
C GLU A 521 -4.83 1.09 14.29
N MET A 522 -5.71 0.42 13.56
CA MET A 522 -6.34 -0.82 13.99
C MET A 522 -5.30 -1.93 14.23
N SER A 523 -4.33 -2.07 13.33
CA SER A 523 -3.22 -3.02 13.49
C SER A 523 -2.39 -2.72 14.73
N HIS A 524 -2.17 -1.43 15.03
CA HIS A 524 -1.47 -0.99 16.22
C HIS A 524 -2.23 -1.35 17.50
N ILE A 525 -3.54 -1.03 17.59
CA ILE A 525 -4.39 -1.35 18.74
C ILE A 525 -4.49 -2.86 18.97
N THR A 526 -4.67 -3.62 17.90
CA THR A 526 -4.69 -5.10 17.96
C THR A 526 -3.35 -5.64 18.49
N GLY A 527 -2.23 -5.06 18.07
CA GLY A 527 -0.90 -5.41 18.56
C GLY A 527 -0.72 -5.14 20.07
N ILE A 528 -1.31 -4.07 20.60
CA ILE A 528 -1.29 -3.75 22.05
C ILE A 528 -1.96 -4.89 22.82
N THR A 529 -3.16 -5.30 22.43
CA THR A 529 -3.93 -6.34 23.14
C THR A 529 -3.34 -7.73 23.00
N GLN A 530 -2.63 -8.03 21.91
CA GLN A 530 -1.96 -9.33 21.72
C GLN A 530 -0.65 -9.45 22.53
N ARG A 531 0.00 -8.34 22.84
CA ARG A 531 1.22 -8.34 23.67
C ARG A 531 0.95 -8.61 25.15
N LEU A 532 -0.25 -8.30 25.63
CA LEU A 532 -0.64 -8.56 27.02
C LEU A 532 -1.02 -10.04 27.17
N GLN A 533 -0.12 -10.85 27.74
CA GLN A 533 -0.35 -12.25 28.10
C GLN A 533 -0.53 -12.33 29.63
N GLY A 534 -1.70 -12.79 30.07
CA GLY A 534 -1.97 -13.02 31.48
C GLY A 534 -3.33 -12.52 31.95
N PRO A 535 -3.71 -12.83 33.22
CA PRO A 535 -4.95 -12.37 33.81
C PRO A 535 -4.92 -10.85 34.06
N VAL A 536 -6.10 -10.26 34.15
CA VAL A 536 -6.28 -8.85 34.53
C VAL A 536 -5.59 -8.56 35.87
N ASN A 537 -4.79 -7.49 35.91
CA ASN A 537 -4.11 -7.02 37.11
C ASN A 537 -4.62 -5.62 37.48
N ARG A 538 -5.55 -5.55 38.46
CA ARG A 538 -6.19 -4.30 38.89
C ARG A 538 -5.20 -3.29 39.51
N ASP A 539 -4.15 -3.75 40.18
CA ASP A 539 -3.15 -2.86 40.76
C ASP A 539 -2.29 -2.23 39.67
N ALA A 540 -1.85 -3.03 38.68
CA ALA A 540 -1.16 -2.50 37.51
C ALA A 540 -2.03 -1.52 36.69
N PHE A 541 -3.34 -1.78 36.57
CA PHE A 541 -4.28 -0.85 35.95
C PHE A 541 -4.34 0.48 36.71
N ARG A 542 -4.46 0.44 38.03
CA ARG A 542 -4.48 1.66 38.88
C ARG A 542 -3.19 2.47 38.79
N ASP A 543 -2.03 1.80 38.73
CA ASP A 543 -0.73 2.46 38.55
C ASP A 543 -0.64 3.14 37.17
N CYS A 544 -1.14 2.50 36.12
CA CYS A 544 -1.25 3.11 34.80
C CYS A 544 -2.16 4.34 34.80
N VAL A 545 -3.36 4.25 35.43
CA VAL A 545 -4.31 5.37 35.57
C VAL A 545 -3.64 6.55 36.30
N GLN A 546 -2.93 6.27 37.41
CA GLN A 546 -2.23 7.32 38.14
C GLN A 546 -1.11 7.97 37.33
N THR A 547 -0.40 7.19 36.51
CA THR A 547 0.66 7.70 35.63
C THR A 547 0.08 8.65 34.56
N VAL A 548 -1.03 8.29 33.93
CA VAL A 548 -1.71 9.12 32.92
C VAL A 548 -2.26 10.41 33.55
N ARG A 549 -2.88 10.32 34.74
CA ARG A 549 -3.35 11.52 35.49
C ARG A 549 -2.22 12.49 35.80
N ASN A 550 -1.10 11.97 36.27
CA ASN A 550 0.06 12.80 36.60
C ASN A 550 0.65 13.49 35.37
N ALA A 551 0.71 12.76 34.23
CA ALA A 551 1.19 13.30 32.97
C ALA A 551 0.25 14.40 32.42
N SER A 552 -1.07 14.18 32.45
CA SER A 552 -2.07 15.16 32.02
C SER A 552 -2.04 16.43 32.87
N GLN A 553 -1.79 16.33 34.20
CA GLN A 553 -1.64 17.48 35.08
C GLN A 553 -0.33 18.23 34.86
N ALA A 554 0.77 17.52 34.57
CA ALA A 554 2.06 18.15 34.26
C ALA A 554 2.03 18.94 32.93
N GLY A 555 1.27 18.48 31.93
CA GLY A 555 1.09 19.19 30.67
C GLY A 555 0.29 20.51 30.78
N LYS A 556 -0.40 20.74 31.89
CA LYS A 556 -1.15 21.99 32.18
C LYS A 556 -0.33 23.04 32.95
N VAL A 557 0.91 22.74 33.30
CA VAL A 557 1.81 23.65 34.04
C VAL A 557 2.49 24.58 33.04
N THR A 558 2.01 25.82 32.95
CA THR A 558 2.50 26.81 31.98
C THR A 558 3.31 27.94 32.64
N SER A 559 3.33 28.02 33.96
CA SER A 559 4.05 29.05 34.75
C SER A 559 4.95 28.47 35.84
N ASN A 560 5.93 29.27 36.32
CA ASN A 560 6.77 28.88 37.44
C ASN A 560 5.97 28.71 38.75
N GLU A 561 4.86 29.42 38.93
CA GLU A 561 3.95 29.30 40.08
C GLU A 561 3.20 27.96 40.03
N ASP A 562 2.73 27.56 38.85
CA ASP A 562 2.08 26.26 38.64
C ASP A 562 3.06 25.10 38.90
N LEU A 563 4.34 25.27 38.51
CA LEU A 563 5.42 24.31 38.78
C LEU A 563 5.66 24.14 40.29
N LEU A 564 5.66 25.23 41.06
CA LEU A 564 5.80 25.19 42.49
C LEU A 564 4.59 24.56 43.19
N ALA A 565 3.39 24.89 42.75
CA ALA A 565 2.14 24.30 43.25
C ALA A 565 2.07 22.79 42.95
N PHE A 566 2.44 22.40 41.75
CA PHE A 566 2.51 20.98 41.33
C PHE A 566 3.55 20.20 42.13
N ARG A 567 4.74 20.76 42.35
CA ARG A 567 5.81 20.16 43.17
C ARG A 567 5.37 19.99 44.62
N ASN A 568 4.69 20.97 45.20
CA ASN A 568 4.19 20.91 46.60
C ASN A 568 3.10 19.84 46.71
N LYS A 569 2.19 19.74 45.77
CA LYS A 569 1.15 18.70 45.73
C LYS A 569 1.74 17.28 45.60
N LEU A 570 2.85 17.14 44.88
CA LEU A 570 3.59 15.87 44.77
C LEU A 570 4.32 15.49 46.07
N LYS A 571 4.83 16.50 46.83
CA LYS A 571 5.45 16.27 48.15
C LYS A 571 4.43 15.83 49.18
N GLU A 572 3.29 16.51 49.26
CA GLU A 572 2.17 16.16 50.17
C GLU A 572 1.68 14.71 49.92
N ARG A 573 1.60 14.28 48.64
CA ARG A 573 1.19 12.91 48.28
C ARG A 573 2.24 11.83 48.61
N LYS A 574 3.53 12.21 48.73
CA LYS A 574 4.63 11.29 49.08
C LYS A 574 4.94 11.23 50.55
N GLY A 575 4.23 12.02 51.36
CA GLY A 575 4.48 12.10 52.81
C GLY A 575 5.85 12.70 53.15
N LEU A 576 6.40 13.57 52.28
CA LEU A 576 7.69 14.25 52.44
C LEU A 576 7.49 15.73 52.69
#